data_59b9e2647c52082bce1fa63c34ebfa55
#
_entry.id   59b9e2647c52082bce1fa63c34ebfa55
#
_cell.length_a   1.000
_cell.length_b   1.000
_cell.length_c   1.000
_cell.angle_alpha   90.00
_cell.angle_beta   90.00
_cell.angle_gamma   90.00
#
_symmetry.space_group_name_H-M   'P 1'
#
loop_
_entity.id
_entity.type
_entity.pdbx_description
1 polymer ?
#
loop_
_entity_poly.entity_id
_entity_poly.type
_entity_poly.pdbx_seq_one_letter_code
_entity_poly.pdbx_strand_id
1 'polypeptide(L)' 'MEDEIQDKLEEIYNFRIDVKFKDFRQYEIYGQIDNEKTFCIPILYDARATLEANITEIRNRIDAEIVELFRRKEK' A
#
# COMPACT_ATOMS: atom_id res chain seq x y z
N MET A 1 -14.54 1.75 4.28
CA MET A 1 -13.52 0.71 4.09
C MET A 1 -12.19 1.27 3.65
N GLU A 2 -12.20 2.10 2.62
CA GLU A 2 -11.02 2.82 2.15
C GLU A 2 -10.30 3.57 3.27
N ASP A 3 -11.07 4.32 4.05
CA ASP A 3 -10.50 5.14 5.13
C ASP A 3 -9.85 4.31 6.23
N GLU A 4 -10.43 3.16 6.53
CA GLU A 4 -9.86 2.27 7.54
C GLU A 4 -8.53 1.70 7.11
N ILE A 5 -8.44 1.31 5.85
CA ILE A 5 -7.20 0.77 5.30
C ILE A 5 -6.13 1.87 5.30
N GLN A 6 -6.50 3.07 4.86
CA GLN A 6 -5.56 4.18 4.80
C GLN A 6 -5.05 4.54 6.20
N ASP A 7 -5.95 4.62 7.18
CA ASP A 7 -5.57 4.96 8.55
C ASP A 7 -4.60 3.93 9.12
N LYS A 8 -4.87 2.65 8.89
CA LYS A 8 -3.99 1.59 9.38
C LYS A 8 -2.62 1.67 8.75
N LEU A 9 -2.55 1.92 7.46
CA LEU A 9 -1.26 2.02 6.77
C LEU A 9 -0.49 3.26 7.20
N GLU A 10 -1.18 4.36 7.44
CA GLU A 10 -0.52 5.58 7.90
C GLU A 10 0.03 5.45 9.31
N GLU A 11 -0.55 4.59 10.14
CA GLU A 11 0.01 4.28 11.45
C GLU A 11 1.30 3.47 11.36
N ILE A 12 1.43 2.67 10.31
CA ILE A 12 2.56 1.76 10.15
C ILE A 12 3.74 2.45 9.48
N TYR A 13 3.46 3.26 8.48
CA TYR A 13 4.48 3.89 7.66
C TYR A 13 4.55 5.39 7.94
N ASN A 14 5.75 5.98 7.86
CA ASN A 14 5.93 7.40 8.07
C ASN A 14 6.03 8.19 6.78
N PHE A 15 5.37 7.76 5.74
CA PHE A 15 5.31 8.49 4.50
C PHE A 15 3.87 8.55 4.02
N ARG A 16 3.62 9.37 3.03
CA ARG A 16 2.26 9.57 2.54
C ARG A 16 1.74 8.34 1.81
N ILE A 17 0.56 7.88 2.19
CA ILE A 17 -0.12 6.77 1.53
C ILE A 17 -1.54 7.19 1.23
N ASP A 18 -1.97 6.95 0.00
CA ASP A 18 -3.35 7.16 -0.41
C ASP A 18 -3.92 5.85 -0.91
N VAL A 19 -5.10 5.52 -0.45
CA VAL A 19 -5.81 4.31 -0.86
C VAL A 19 -7.01 4.73 -1.69
N LYS A 20 -7.08 4.24 -2.92
CA LYS A 20 -8.18 4.57 -3.82
C LYS A 20 -8.93 3.33 -4.26
N PHE A 21 -10.23 3.40 -4.13
CA PHE A 21 -11.11 2.36 -4.63
C PHE A 21 -11.19 2.44 -6.15
N LYS A 22 -10.93 1.33 -6.82
CA LYS A 22 -10.99 1.30 -8.29
C LYS A 22 -12.28 0.66 -8.79
N ASP A 23 -12.51 -0.54 -8.32
CA ASP A 23 -13.63 -1.33 -8.81
C ASP A 23 -13.88 -2.41 -7.77
N PHE A 24 -14.93 -3.16 -7.94
CA PHE A 24 -15.34 -4.24 -7.06
C PHE A 24 -14.14 -4.93 -6.38
N ARG A 25 -13.93 -4.63 -5.10
CA ARG A 25 -12.84 -5.15 -4.27
C ARG A 25 -11.43 -4.81 -4.75
N GLN A 26 -11.30 -3.99 -5.78
CA GLN A 26 -9.98 -3.58 -6.25
C GLN A 26 -9.64 -2.20 -5.73
N TYR A 27 -8.43 -2.07 -5.17
CA TYR A 27 -7.91 -0.81 -4.67
C TYR A 27 -6.55 -0.55 -5.27
N GLU A 28 -6.18 0.71 -5.34
CA GLU A 28 -4.82 1.09 -5.68
C GLU A 28 -4.21 1.79 -4.49
N ILE A 29 -3.02 1.36 -4.10
CA ILE A 29 -2.29 1.95 -2.99
C ILE A 29 -1.18 2.82 -3.58
N TYR A 30 -1.27 4.12 -3.34
CA TYR A 30 -0.26 5.07 -3.79
C TYR A 30 0.59 5.47 -2.60
N GLY A 31 1.89 5.41 -2.78
CA GLY A 31 2.79 5.84 -1.71
C GLY A 31 3.80 6.84 -2.24
N GLN A 32 4.12 7.82 -1.41
CA GLN A 32 5.14 8.82 -1.74
C GLN A 32 6.11 8.91 -0.58
N ILE A 33 7.26 8.30 -0.74
CA ILE A 33 8.30 8.28 0.29
C ILE A 33 9.04 9.61 0.29
N ASP A 34 9.40 10.08 -0.91
CA ASP A 34 9.98 11.41 -1.09
C ASP A 34 9.67 11.87 -2.51
N ASN A 35 10.25 12.98 -2.93
CA ASN A 35 9.94 13.57 -4.24
C ASN A 35 10.25 12.65 -5.41
N GLU A 36 11.16 11.71 -5.22
CA GLU A 36 11.60 10.82 -6.30
C GLU A 36 11.09 9.39 -6.16
N LYS A 37 10.70 9.00 -4.96
CA LYS A 37 10.30 7.62 -4.69
C LYS A 37 8.82 7.53 -4.46
N THR A 38 8.11 7.14 -5.49
CA THR A 38 6.67 6.91 -5.42
C THR A 38 6.36 5.52 -5.94
N PHE A 39 5.23 4.98 -5.54
CA PHE A 39 4.79 3.69 -6.04
C PHE A 39 3.27 3.65 -6.13
N CYS A 40 2.80 2.72 -6.94
CA CYS A 40 1.37 2.44 -7.08
C CYS A 40 1.20 0.94 -7.17
N ILE A 41 0.47 0.36 -6.26
CA ILE A 41 0.29 -1.08 -6.17
C ILE A 41 -1.19 -1.42 -6.28
N PRO A 42 -1.58 -2.30 -7.22
CA PRO A 42 -2.95 -2.79 -7.26
C PRO A 42 -3.13 -3.87 -6.19
N ILE A 43 -4.24 -3.78 -5.47
CA ILE A 43 -4.55 -4.72 -4.39
C ILE A 43 -5.96 -5.24 -4.59
N LEU A 44 -6.14 -6.53 -4.38
CA LEU A 44 -7.46 -7.14 -4.37
C LEU A 44 -7.83 -7.42 -2.91
N TYR A 45 -8.87 -6.74 -2.44
CA TYR A 45 -9.34 -6.90 -1.07
C TYR A 45 -10.12 -8.20 -0.94
N ASP A 46 -9.76 -9.02 0.03
CA ASP A 46 -10.46 -10.27 0.29
C ASP A 46 -11.56 -10.04 1.33
N ALA A 47 -12.80 -10.02 0.88
CA ALA A 47 -13.95 -9.78 1.75
C ALA A 47 -14.18 -10.90 2.75
N ARG A 48 -13.59 -12.06 2.53
CA ARG A 48 -13.73 -13.20 3.44
C ARG A 48 -12.71 -13.18 4.58
N ALA A 49 -11.66 -12.41 4.40
CA ALA A 49 -10.61 -12.30 5.41
C ALA A 49 -10.89 -11.12 6.32
N THR A 50 -10.19 -11.10 7.45
CA THR A 50 -10.31 -9.97 8.37
C THR A 50 -9.60 -8.75 7.80
N LEU A 51 -9.90 -7.60 8.35
CA LEU A 51 -9.18 -6.37 7.99
C LEU A 51 -7.68 -6.54 8.23
N GLU A 52 -7.33 -7.14 9.36
CA GLU A 52 -5.92 -7.35 9.71
C GLU A 52 -5.21 -8.24 8.72
N ALA A 53 -5.85 -9.31 8.25
CA ALA A 53 -5.26 -10.19 7.26
C ALA A 53 -5.04 -9.45 5.94
N ASN A 54 -6.00 -8.63 5.54
CA ASN A 54 -5.85 -7.82 4.34
C ASN A 54 -4.71 -6.80 4.48
N ILE A 55 -4.62 -6.17 5.64
CA ILE A 55 -3.54 -5.21 5.91
C ILE A 55 -2.17 -5.90 5.85
N THR A 56 -2.06 -7.11 6.41
CA THR A 56 -0.81 -7.86 6.35
C THR A 56 -0.38 -8.12 4.92
N GLU A 57 -1.30 -8.52 4.06
CA GLU A 57 -1.01 -8.76 2.66
C GLU A 57 -0.57 -7.47 1.96
N ILE A 58 -1.27 -6.38 2.24
CA ILE A 58 -0.92 -5.08 1.66
C ILE A 58 0.48 -4.66 2.11
N ARG A 59 0.79 -4.84 3.38
CA ARG A 59 2.12 -4.50 3.92
C ARG A 59 3.22 -5.30 3.23
N ASN A 60 2.99 -6.58 3.03
CA ASN A 60 3.97 -7.41 2.34
C ASN A 60 4.27 -6.88 0.95
N ARG A 61 3.24 -6.44 0.24
CA ARG A 61 3.40 -5.88 -1.09
C ARG A 61 4.09 -4.52 -1.08
N ILE A 62 3.72 -3.68 -0.11
CA ILE A 62 4.37 -2.37 0.03
C ILE A 62 5.84 -2.54 0.37
N ASP A 63 6.16 -3.43 1.31
CA ASP A 63 7.54 -3.65 1.72
C ASP A 63 8.39 -4.16 0.57
N ALA A 64 7.84 -5.06 -0.24
CA ALA A 64 8.56 -5.55 -1.42
C ALA A 64 8.82 -4.42 -2.42
N GLU A 65 7.84 -3.53 -2.60
CA GLU A 65 7.98 -2.40 -3.49
C GLU A 65 9.03 -1.40 -2.99
N ILE A 66 9.06 -1.17 -1.69
CA ILE A 66 10.06 -0.29 -1.09
C ILE A 66 11.46 -0.82 -1.34
N VAL A 67 11.66 -2.12 -1.11
CA VAL A 67 12.95 -2.75 -1.34
C VAL A 67 13.37 -2.56 -2.81
N GLU A 68 12.44 -2.73 -3.73
CA GLU A 68 12.72 -2.57 -5.15
C GLU A 68 13.10 -1.13 -5.50
N LEU A 69 12.42 -0.17 -4.91
CA LEU A 69 12.72 1.25 -5.16
C LEU A 69 14.12 1.62 -4.69
N PHE A 70 14.52 1.13 -3.51
CA PHE A 70 15.85 1.42 -3.00
C PHE A 70 16.93 0.69 -3.79
N ARG A 71 16.61 -0.50 -4.27
CA ARG A 71 17.54 -1.25 -5.09
C ARG A 71 17.83 -0.54 -6.42
N ARG A 72 16.80 0.05 -7.03
CA ARG A 72 16.96 0.77 -8.28
C ARG A 72 17.89 1.98 -8.12
N LYS A 73 17.83 2.60 -6.98
CA LYS A 73 18.60 3.81 -6.73
C LYS A 73 20.09 3.55 -6.65
N GLU A 74 20.49 2.34 -6.31
CA GLU A 74 21.89 1.98 -6.16
C GLU A 74 22.63 1.85 -7.49
N LYS A 75 21.90 1.90 -8.56
CA LYS A 75 22.53 1.91 -9.87
C LYS A 75 22.87 3.30 -10.30
#